data_32d66947cd976fd2409a63b9252ae1f6
#
_entry.id   32d66947cd976fd2409a63b9252ae1f6
#
_cell.length_a   1.000
_cell.length_b   1.000
_cell.length_c   1.000
_cell.angle_alpha   90.00
_cell.angle_beta   90.00
_cell.angle_gamma   90.00
#
_symmetry.space_group_name_H-M   'P 1'
#
loop_
_entity.id
_entity.type
_entity.pdbx_description
1 polymer ?
#
loop_
_entity_poly.entity_id
_entity_poly.type
_entity_poly.pdbx_seq_one_letter_code
_entity_poly.pdbx_strand_id
1 'polypeptide(L)'
;TSKSTETLTTVVSRMEQYIAEHPMSPKSALVYKPTIKKLQRYEAYKREIEGKEGFTLYCETIRPEEYLDFREYVINEYIHYNDYPEFYEQFNLGMHPPKQMSSTQIIGIMHHLRIVGHWCIKMGFTTNRSCDAFTIPAAVQGTPFYLTIEERDKIYNANLHNKPELEVYRDLFIFQSMVGCRVGDLFSFTKDNIVGDILQYLPHKTMRKRSQTVSVPLTTKAMEILKRYD
;
A
#
# COMPACT_ATOMS: atom_id res chain seq x y z
N THR A 1 -22.30 33.32 25.37
CA THR A 1 -21.92 32.22 24.51
C THR A 1 -20.57 32.56 23.89
N SER A 2 -19.49 32.12 24.58
CA SER A 2 -18.14 32.24 24.07
C SER A 2 -17.99 31.32 22.88
N LYS A 3 -17.79 31.87 21.66
CA LYS A 3 -17.24 31.11 20.54
C LYS A 3 -15.83 30.68 20.95
N SER A 4 -15.65 29.39 21.26
CA SER A 4 -14.33 28.78 21.32
C SER A 4 -13.67 29.01 19.97
N THR A 5 -12.54 29.69 19.96
CA THR A 5 -11.69 29.83 18.77
C THR A 5 -11.25 28.42 18.42
N GLU A 6 -11.91 27.79 17.45
CA GLU A 6 -11.48 26.48 16.95
C GLU A 6 -10.04 26.63 16.42
N THR A 7 -9.12 25.97 17.06
CA THR A 7 -7.72 25.96 16.62
C THR A 7 -7.66 25.12 15.36
N LEU A 8 -7.47 25.76 14.21
CA LEU A 8 -7.34 25.09 12.92
C LEU A 8 -6.14 24.16 12.92
N THR A 9 -6.34 22.92 12.52
CA THR A 9 -5.27 21.93 12.45
C THR A 9 -5.09 21.44 11.02
N THR A 10 -3.85 21.43 10.53
CA THR A 10 -3.57 21.04 9.15
C THR A 10 -3.90 19.57 8.91
N VAL A 11 -4.29 19.24 7.68
CA VAL A 11 -4.53 17.85 7.25
C VAL A 11 -3.28 17.01 7.43
N VAL A 12 -2.09 17.57 7.16
CA VAL A 12 -0.80 16.91 7.39
C VAL A 12 -0.63 16.54 8.87
N SER A 13 -0.79 17.49 9.78
CA SER A 13 -0.66 17.23 11.23
C SER A 13 -1.67 16.19 11.72
N ARG A 14 -2.89 16.22 11.22
CA ARG A 14 -3.91 15.20 11.58
C ARG A 14 -3.55 13.81 11.05
N MET A 15 -2.95 13.73 9.86
CA MET A 15 -2.47 12.44 9.34
C MET A 15 -1.31 11.89 10.18
N GLU A 16 -0.37 12.73 10.60
CA GLU A 16 0.73 12.36 11.49
C GLU A 16 0.21 11.88 12.85
N GLN A 17 -0.75 12.62 13.43
CA GLN A 17 -1.42 12.23 14.67
C GLN A 17 -2.15 10.90 14.53
N TYR A 18 -2.88 10.69 13.42
CA TYR A 18 -3.54 9.42 13.13
C TYR A 18 -2.57 8.26 13.11
N ILE A 19 -1.40 8.42 12.48
CA ILE A 19 -0.37 7.38 12.43
C ILE A 19 0.17 7.06 13.83
N ALA A 20 0.34 8.09 14.67
CA ALA A 20 0.89 7.93 16.02
C ALA A 20 -0.10 7.26 16.98
N GLU A 21 -1.38 7.60 16.89
CA GLU A 21 -2.40 7.19 17.86
C GLU A 21 -3.21 5.97 17.44
N HIS A 22 -3.35 5.71 16.12
CA HIS A 22 -4.16 4.60 15.65
C HIS A 22 -3.40 3.27 15.72
N PRO A 23 -3.94 2.22 16.38
CA PRO A 23 -3.27 0.93 16.50
C PRO A 23 -3.15 0.24 15.15
N MET A 24 -2.00 0.32 14.53
CA MET A 24 -1.68 -0.29 13.25
C MET A 24 -0.29 -0.92 13.25
N SER A 25 -0.03 -1.80 12.27
CA SER A 25 1.33 -2.35 12.12
C SER A 25 2.30 -1.26 11.59
N PRO A 26 3.61 -1.35 11.90
CA PRO A 26 4.60 -0.44 11.34
C PRO A 26 4.55 -0.37 9.80
N LYS A 27 4.34 -1.51 9.13
CA LYS A 27 4.15 -1.55 7.67
C LYS A 27 2.91 -0.79 7.21
N SER A 28 1.81 -0.86 7.96
CA SER A 28 0.58 -0.10 7.65
C SER A 28 0.77 1.40 7.87
N ALA A 29 1.54 1.81 8.87
CA ALA A 29 1.88 3.22 9.09
C ALA A 29 2.71 3.81 7.94
N LEU A 30 3.61 3.03 7.38
CA LEU A 30 4.48 3.48 6.29
C LEU A 30 3.72 3.85 5.01
N VAL A 31 2.52 3.28 4.75
CA VAL A 31 1.77 3.59 3.52
C VAL A 31 1.17 5.01 3.50
N TYR A 32 1.05 5.66 4.67
CA TYR A 32 0.55 7.04 4.76
C TYR A 32 1.64 8.08 4.47
N LYS A 33 2.91 7.78 4.72
CA LYS A 33 4.04 8.72 4.54
C LYS A 33 4.12 9.31 3.12
N PRO A 34 3.97 8.53 2.04
CA PRO A 34 3.93 9.11 0.69
C PRO A 34 2.79 10.11 0.48
N THR A 35 1.61 9.85 1.07
CA THR A 35 0.47 10.77 0.98
C THR A 35 0.77 12.09 1.69
N ILE A 36 1.37 12.05 2.89
CA ILE A 36 1.80 13.24 3.64
C ILE A 36 2.78 14.07 2.80
N LYS A 37 3.82 13.42 2.26
CA LYS A 37 4.80 14.12 1.40
C LYS A 37 4.16 14.76 0.17
N LYS A 38 3.17 14.12 -0.43
CA LYS A 38 2.44 14.69 -1.57
C LYS A 38 1.57 15.87 -1.18
N LEU A 39 0.92 15.82 -0.02
CA LEU A 39 0.17 16.97 0.51
C LEU A 39 1.09 18.17 0.76
N GLN A 40 2.24 17.96 1.39
CA GLN A 40 3.22 19.01 1.63
C GLN A 40 3.71 19.67 0.33
N ARG A 41 4.00 18.86 -0.70
CA ARG A 41 4.40 19.39 -2.02
C ARG A 41 3.25 20.12 -2.73
N TYR A 42 2.04 19.59 -2.62
CA TYR A 42 0.86 20.25 -3.18
C TYR A 42 0.61 21.62 -2.55
N GLU A 43 0.65 21.71 -1.22
CA GLU A 43 0.48 23.01 -0.54
C GLU A 43 1.57 23.99 -0.92
N ALA A 44 2.83 23.54 -1.02
CA ALA A 44 3.92 24.38 -1.50
C ALA A 44 3.72 24.80 -2.98
N TYR A 45 3.31 23.88 -3.85
CA TYR A 45 3.00 24.17 -5.26
C TYR A 45 1.92 25.26 -5.38
N LYS A 46 0.86 25.15 -4.58
CA LYS A 46 -0.20 26.18 -4.55
C LYS A 46 0.33 27.55 -4.11
N ARG A 47 1.26 27.60 -3.15
CA ARG A 47 1.85 28.83 -2.68
C ARG A 47 2.85 29.43 -3.66
N GLU A 48 3.79 28.64 -4.12
CA GLU A 48 4.98 29.09 -4.81
C GLU A 48 4.80 29.19 -6.32
N ILE A 49 4.04 28.28 -6.92
CA ILE A 49 3.82 28.23 -8.37
C ILE A 49 2.49 28.90 -8.76
N GLU A 50 1.40 28.60 -8.03
CA GLU A 50 0.10 29.21 -8.31
C GLU A 50 -0.12 30.57 -7.62
N GLY A 51 0.82 31.04 -6.79
CA GLY A 51 0.76 32.35 -6.13
C GLY A 51 -0.33 32.47 -5.05
N LYS A 52 -0.83 31.35 -4.53
CA LYS A 52 -1.86 31.35 -3.45
C LYS A 52 -1.18 31.50 -2.07
N GLU A 53 -0.86 32.72 -1.71
CA GLU A 53 -0.21 33.01 -0.43
C GLU A 53 -0.93 32.36 0.76
N GLY A 54 -0.17 31.73 1.66
CA GLY A 54 -0.67 31.11 2.87
C GLY A 54 -1.54 29.87 2.66
N PHE A 55 -1.64 29.34 1.43
CA PHE A 55 -2.46 28.14 1.16
C PHE A 55 -2.03 26.97 2.02
N THR A 56 -2.97 26.44 2.79
CA THR A 56 -2.79 25.28 3.66
C THR A 56 -4.14 24.60 3.86
N LEU A 57 -4.17 23.29 3.82
CA LEU A 57 -5.37 22.49 4.04
C LEU A 57 -5.60 22.25 5.54
N TYR A 58 -6.73 22.71 6.05
CA TYR A 58 -7.15 22.46 7.43
C TYR A 58 -8.33 21.49 7.47
N CYS A 59 -8.31 20.57 8.42
CA CYS A 59 -9.35 19.56 8.56
C CYS A 59 -10.74 20.17 8.82
N GLU A 60 -10.78 21.31 9.46
CA GLU A 60 -12.01 22.00 9.86
C GLU A 60 -12.68 22.71 8.68
N THR A 61 -11.90 23.14 7.68
CA THR A 61 -12.38 24.03 6.59
C THR A 61 -12.18 23.47 5.18
N ILE A 62 -11.48 22.37 5.01
CA ILE A 62 -11.25 21.74 3.71
C ILE A 62 -12.58 21.44 3.00
N ARG A 63 -12.66 21.79 1.72
CA ARG A 63 -13.84 21.61 0.86
C ARG A 63 -13.67 20.44 -0.09
N PRO A 64 -14.76 19.88 -0.62
CA PRO A 64 -14.71 18.78 -1.59
C PRO A 64 -13.85 19.09 -2.82
N GLU A 65 -13.89 20.34 -3.30
CA GLU A 65 -13.13 20.80 -4.45
C GLU A 65 -11.61 20.74 -4.21
N GLU A 66 -11.17 20.98 -2.96
CA GLU A 66 -9.75 20.93 -2.60
C GLU A 66 -9.22 19.48 -2.56
N TYR A 67 -10.04 18.49 -2.22
CA TYR A 67 -9.71 17.08 -2.38
C TYR A 67 -9.56 16.69 -3.86
N LEU A 68 -10.42 17.20 -4.73
CA LEU A 68 -10.35 16.93 -6.17
C LEU A 68 -9.15 17.64 -6.81
N ASP A 69 -8.88 18.87 -6.42
CA ASP A 69 -7.71 19.62 -6.89
C ASP A 69 -6.39 18.95 -6.44
N PHE A 70 -6.32 18.48 -5.20
CA PHE A 70 -5.19 17.66 -4.75
C PHE A 70 -5.06 16.37 -5.58
N ARG A 71 -6.17 15.70 -5.91
CA ARG A 71 -6.15 14.51 -6.77
C ARG A 71 -5.56 14.83 -8.14
N GLU A 72 -6.01 15.91 -8.77
CA GLU A 72 -5.50 16.35 -10.08
C GLU A 72 -3.99 16.69 -10.01
N TYR A 73 -3.56 17.37 -8.93
CA TYR A 73 -2.14 17.58 -8.69
C TYR A 73 -1.36 16.26 -8.63
N VAL A 74 -1.86 15.26 -7.88
CA VAL A 74 -1.19 13.95 -7.75
C VAL A 74 -1.11 13.22 -9.09
N ILE A 75 -2.14 13.31 -9.93
CA ILE A 75 -2.17 12.74 -11.28
C ILE A 75 -1.07 13.37 -12.15
N ASN A 76 -0.91 14.66 -12.06
CA ASN A 76 -0.04 15.46 -12.93
C ASN A 76 1.33 15.80 -12.29
N GLU A 77 1.63 15.34 -11.09
CA GLU A 77 2.86 15.70 -10.38
C GLU A 77 4.13 15.40 -11.18
N TYR A 78 4.13 14.34 -12.00
CA TYR A 78 5.27 14.00 -12.86
C TYR A 78 5.46 15.04 -14.00
N ILE A 79 4.39 15.71 -14.47
CA ILE A 79 4.45 16.81 -15.43
C ILE A 79 4.98 18.05 -14.72
N HIS A 80 4.42 18.42 -13.58
CA HIS A 80 4.86 19.56 -12.77
C HIS A 80 6.34 19.44 -12.38
N TYR A 81 6.81 18.22 -12.10
CA TYR A 81 8.23 17.98 -11.82
C TYR A 81 9.13 18.34 -13.01
N ASN A 82 8.68 18.07 -14.24
CA ASN A 82 9.44 18.41 -15.44
C ASN A 82 9.35 19.90 -15.77
N ASP A 83 8.19 20.53 -15.51
CA ASP A 83 7.96 21.94 -15.81
C ASP A 83 8.64 22.89 -14.80
N TYR A 84 8.77 22.44 -13.55
CA TYR A 84 9.31 23.24 -12.43
C TYR A 84 10.38 22.47 -11.63
N PRO A 85 11.49 22.03 -12.26
CA PRO A 85 12.49 21.20 -11.59
C PRO A 85 13.12 21.88 -10.36
N GLU A 86 13.38 23.19 -10.44
CA GLU A 86 13.96 23.98 -9.33
C GLU A 86 13.05 23.98 -8.10
N PHE A 87 11.73 24.08 -8.29
CA PHE A 87 10.76 23.96 -7.20
C PHE A 87 10.88 22.62 -6.46
N TYR A 88 11.16 21.55 -7.18
CA TYR A 88 11.23 20.21 -6.56
C TYR A 88 12.56 19.90 -5.86
N GLU A 89 13.63 20.69 -6.07
CA GLU A 89 14.93 20.52 -5.40
C GLU A 89 14.80 20.57 -3.87
N GLN A 90 13.96 21.48 -3.35
CA GLN A 90 13.73 21.65 -1.91
C GLN A 90 13.19 20.39 -1.22
N PHE A 91 12.57 19.45 -1.93
CA PHE A 91 11.96 18.26 -1.34
C PHE A 91 12.89 17.04 -1.29
N ASN A 92 14.13 17.18 -1.73
CA ASN A 92 15.16 16.15 -1.68
C ASN A 92 14.65 14.76 -2.15
N LEU A 93 14.08 14.70 -3.36
CA LEU A 93 13.47 13.50 -3.91
C LEU A 93 14.51 12.42 -4.26
N GLY A 94 15.79 12.74 -4.25
CA GLY A 94 16.91 11.84 -4.51
C GLY A 94 16.81 11.20 -5.91
N MET A 95 17.06 9.89 -5.98
CA MET A 95 16.96 9.11 -7.22
C MET A 95 15.53 8.69 -7.59
N HIS A 96 14.51 9.21 -6.92
CA HIS A 96 13.13 8.82 -7.10
C HIS A 96 12.23 10.01 -7.49
N PRO A 97 12.41 10.58 -8.71
CA PRO A 97 11.53 11.64 -9.20
C PRO A 97 10.09 11.16 -9.29
N PRO A 98 9.12 12.07 -9.20
CA PRO A 98 7.72 11.74 -9.44
C PRO A 98 7.54 11.08 -10.79
N LYS A 99 6.82 9.96 -10.82
CA LYS A 99 6.45 9.23 -12.04
C LYS A 99 4.94 9.22 -12.17
N GLN A 100 4.47 9.02 -13.39
CA GLN A 100 3.04 8.81 -13.61
C GLN A 100 2.54 7.69 -12.73
N MET A 101 1.53 8.00 -11.91
CA MET A 101 0.95 7.04 -10.97
C MET A 101 -0.16 6.23 -11.63
N SER A 102 -0.28 4.96 -11.24
CA SER A 102 -1.43 4.14 -11.62
C SER A 102 -2.70 4.63 -10.91
N SER A 103 -3.86 4.37 -11.52
CA SER A 103 -5.17 4.69 -10.92
C SER A 103 -5.31 4.07 -9.51
N THR A 104 -4.84 2.85 -9.30
CA THR A 104 -4.87 2.16 -8.01
C THR A 104 -4.08 2.91 -6.92
N GLN A 105 -2.91 3.47 -7.27
CA GLN A 105 -2.12 4.25 -6.33
C GLN A 105 -2.81 5.57 -5.96
N ILE A 106 -3.39 6.27 -6.94
CA ILE A 106 -4.15 7.51 -6.72
C ILE A 106 -5.36 7.24 -5.82
N ILE A 107 -6.11 6.17 -6.12
CA ILE A 107 -7.24 5.71 -5.31
C ILE A 107 -6.79 5.45 -3.86
N GLY A 108 -5.64 4.81 -3.66
CA GLY A 108 -5.07 4.57 -2.34
C GLY A 108 -4.81 5.85 -1.56
N ILE A 109 -4.24 6.87 -2.22
CA ILE A 109 -4.00 8.19 -1.61
C ILE A 109 -5.32 8.85 -1.19
N MET A 110 -6.34 8.83 -2.05
CA MET A 110 -7.65 9.41 -1.75
C MET A 110 -8.36 8.67 -0.60
N HIS A 111 -8.19 7.34 -0.52
CA HIS A 111 -8.66 6.57 0.63
C HIS A 111 -7.98 6.95 1.94
N HIS A 112 -6.66 7.22 1.93
CA HIS A 112 -5.96 7.68 3.13
C HIS A 112 -6.58 8.97 3.67
N LEU A 113 -6.85 9.95 2.81
CA LEU A 113 -7.51 11.21 3.21
C LEU A 113 -8.90 10.97 3.79
N ARG A 114 -9.71 10.12 3.16
CA ARG A 114 -11.06 9.77 3.65
C ARG A 114 -11.01 9.08 5.01
N ILE A 115 -10.09 8.13 5.20
CA ILE A 115 -9.93 7.41 6.47
C ILE A 115 -9.56 8.39 7.58
N VAL A 116 -8.60 9.29 7.33
CA VAL A 116 -8.19 10.30 8.32
C VAL A 116 -9.31 11.29 8.58
N GLY A 117 -10.04 11.74 7.56
CA GLY A 117 -11.22 12.60 7.72
C GLY A 117 -12.28 11.96 8.63
N HIS A 118 -12.64 10.70 8.37
CA HIS A 118 -13.59 9.96 9.22
C HIS A 118 -13.07 9.78 10.66
N TRP A 119 -11.77 9.54 10.82
CA TRP A 119 -11.16 9.46 12.14
C TRP A 119 -11.27 10.80 12.88
N CYS A 120 -10.98 11.92 12.22
CA CYS A 120 -11.11 13.25 12.79
C CYS A 120 -12.55 13.54 13.24
N ILE A 121 -13.55 13.16 12.45
CA ILE A 121 -14.98 13.28 12.80
C ILE A 121 -15.30 12.41 14.01
N LYS A 122 -14.87 11.15 14.00
CA LYS A 122 -15.11 10.20 15.10
C LYS A 122 -14.50 10.66 16.42
N MET A 123 -13.33 11.30 16.37
CA MET A 123 -12.62 11.81 17.56
C MET A 123 -13.15 13.18 18.00
N GLY A 124 -14.10 13.78 17.27
CA GLY A 124 -14.65 15.09 17.57
C GLY A 124 -13.72 16.26 17.27
N PHE A 125 -12.66 16.04 16.47
CA PHE A 125 -11.72 17.10 16.07
C PHE A 125 -12.34 18.05 15.04
N THR A 126 -13.30 17.58 14.26
CA THR A 126 -14.03 18.38 13.29
C THR A 126 -15.44 17.82 13.06
N THR A 127 -16.35 18.67 12.63
CA THR A 127 -17.69 18.30 12.12
C THR A 127 -17.74 18.31 10.59
N ASN A 128 -16.63 18.70 9.94
CA ASN A 128 -16.54 18.81 8.49
C ASN A 128 -16.60 17.44 7.82
N ARG A 129 -17.62 17.22 6.98
CA ARG A 129 -17.86 15.97 6.24
C ARG A 129 -17.46 16.03 4.77
N SER A 130 -16.66 16.98 4.36
CA SER A 130 -16.20 17.12 2.97
C SER A 130 -15.49 15.88 2.43
N CYS A 131 -14.90 15.06 3.33
CA CYS A 131 -14.31 13.78 2.95
C CYS A 131 -15.32 12.74 2.42
N ASP A 132 -16.63 12.93 2.63
CA ASP A 132 -17.69 12.08 2.09
C ASP A 132 -18.18 12.56 0.72
N ALA A 133 -17.95 13.83 0.39
CA ALA A 133 -18.58 14.50 -0.76
C ALA A 133 -17.87 14.25 -2.10
N PHE A 134 -16.68 13.65 -2.12
CA PHE A 134 -16.01 13.31 -3.37
C PHE A 134 -16.06 11.80 -3.66
N THR A 135 -16.17 11.45 -4.93
CA THR A 135 -16.20 10.05 -5.36
C THR A 135 -14.79 9.52 -5.57
N ILE A 136 -14.51 8.37 -4.97
CA ILE A 136 -13.28 7.60 -5.30
C ILE A 136 -13.70 6.52 -6.29
N PRO A 137 -13.19 6.55 -7.54
CA PRO A 137 -13.51 5.53 -8.52
C PRO A 137 -13.11 4.13 -8.04
N ALA A 138 -13.82 3.11 -8.49
CA ALA A 138 -13.38 1.75 -8.27
C ALA A 138 -12.03 1.49 -8.98
N ALA A 139 -11.15 0.72 -8.35
CA ALA A 139 -9.92 0.32 -8.99
C ALA A 139 -10.22 -0.61 -10.17
N VAL A 140 -9.71 -0.26 -11.34
CA VAL A 140 -9.76 -1.16 -12.50
C VAL A 140 -8.72 -2.24 -12.29
N GLN A 141 -9.19 -3.45 -12.04
CA GLN A 141 -8.31 -4.62 -11.95
C GLN A 141 -8.05 -5.14 -13.36
N GLY A 142 -6.77 -5.27 -13.71
CA GLY A 142 -6.37 -5.94 -14.94
C GLY A 142 -6.67 -7.45 -14.87
N THR A 143 -6.69 -8.11 -16.03
CA THR A 143 -6.79 -9.57 -16.09
C THR A 143 -5.56 -10.17 -15.39
N PRO A 144 -5.74 -11.03 -14.39
CA PRO A 144 -4.61 -11.66 -13.73
C PRO A 144 -3.90 -12.61 -14.69
N PHE A 145 -2.58 -12.56 -14.73
CA PHE A 145 -1.79 -13.58 -15.40
C PHE A 145 -1.70 -14.81 -14.49
N TYR A 146 -1.90 -15.97 -15.07
CA TYR A 146 -1.78 -17.26 -14.40
C TYR A 146 -1.09 -18.26 -15.31
N LEU A 147 -0.46 -19.24 -14.70
CA LEU A 147 0.11 -20.37 -15.43
C LEU A 147 -0.91 -21.51 -15.47
N THR A 148 -1.00 -22.17 -16.61
CA THR A 148 -1.70 -23.45 -16.71
C THR A 148 -0.90 -24.54 -15.98
N ILE A 149 -1.54 -25.68 -15.74
CA ILE A 149 -0.88 -26.84 -15.12
C ILE A 149 0.29 -27.31 -15.99
N GLU A 150 0.09 -27.32 -17.32
CA GLU A 150 1.10 -27.72 -18.29
C GLU A 150 2.31 -26.78 -18.29
N GLU A 151 2.09 -25.47 -18.18
CA GLU A 151 3.16 -24.48 -18.09
C GLU A 151 3.93 -24.61 -16.77
N ARG A 152 3.22 -24.80 -15.66
CA ARG A 152 3.83 -25.08 -14.36
C ARG A 152 4.70 -26.36 -14.41
N ASP A 153 4.19 -27.42 -15.00
CA ASP A 153 4.92 -28.69 -15.11
C ASP A 153 6.11 -28.59 -16.07
N LYS A 154 6.05 -27.74 -17.11
CA LYS A 154 7.23 -27.39 -17.92
C LYS A 154 8.31 -26.72 -17.07
N ILE A 155 7.94 -25.78 -16.20
CA ILE A 155 8.90 -25.13 -15.29
C ILE A 155 9.49 -26.15 -14.32
N TYR A 156 8.69 -27.04 -13.74
CA TYR A 156 9.15 -28.08 -12.82
C TYR A 156 10.18 -29.01 -13.47
N ASN A 157 9.96 -29.41 -14.74
CA ASN A 157 10.82 -30.32 -15.48
C ASN A 157 11.93 -29.62 -16.26
N ALA A 158 12.07 -28.29 -16.14
CA ALA A 158 13.09 -27.55 -16.86
C ALA A 158 14.50 -27.98 -16.45
N ASN A 159 15.34 -28.25 -17.46
CA ASN A 159 16.76 -28.53 -17.25
C ASN A 159 17.51 -27.22 -16.91
N LEU A 160 17.96 -27.09 -15.68
CA LEU A 160 18.70 -25.94 -15.19
C LEU A 160 20.19 -26.20 -15.02
N HIS A 161 20.74 -27.20 -15.72
CA HIS A 161 22.13 -27.61 -15.60
C HIS A 161 23.13 -26.44 -15.77
N ASN A 162 22.79 -25.48 -16.62
CA ASN A 162 23.61 -24.29 -16.87
C ASN A 162 23.36 -23.13 -15.86
N LYS A 163 22.39 -23.28 -14.95
CA LYS A 163 21.99 -22.29 -13.94
C LYS A 163 21.48 -22.98 -12.68
N PRO A 164 22.35 -23.76 -12.00
CA PRO A 164 21.92 -24.56 -10.85
C PRO A 164 21.39 -23.70 -9.69
N GLU A 165 21.83 -22.45 -9.60
CA GLU A 165 21.31 -21.50 -8.61
C GLU A 165 19.81 -21.21 -8.74
N LEU A 166 19.23 -21.47 -9.90
CA LEU A 166 17.78 -21.29 -10.13
C LEU A 166 16.93 -22.48 -9.66
N GLU A 167 17.54 -23.63 -9.35
CA GLU A 167 16.80 -24.82 -8.93
C GLU A 167 16.01 -24.58 -7.64
N VAL A 168 16.60 -23.92 -6.66
CA VAL A 168 15.94 -23.57 -5.41
C VAL A 168 14.74 -22.66 -5.65
N TYR A 169 14.88 -21.64 -6.51
CA TYR A 169 13.80 -20.73 -6.84
C TYR A 169 12.67 -21.41 -7.61
N ARG A 170 13.01 -22.30 -8.55
CA ARG A 170 12.04 -23.15 -9.26
C ARG A 170 11.26 -23.99 -8.25
N ASP A 171 11.92 -24.70 -7.37
CA ASP A 171 11.30 -25.61 -6.42
C ASP A 171 10.42 -24.87 -5.41
N LEU A 172 10.87 -23.70 -4.91
CA LEU A 172 10.06 -22.81 -4.06
C LEU A 172 8.79 -22.32 -4.79
N PHE A 173 8.93 -21.90 -6.06
CA PHE A 173 7.79 -21.44 -6.88
C PHE A 173 6.77 -22.57 -7.10
N ILE A 174 7.25 -23.77 -7.45
CA ILE A 174 6.41 -24.94 -7.67
C ILE A 174 5.72 -25.35 -6.37
N PHE A 175 6.45 -25.43 -5.26
CA PHE A 175 5.88 -25.73 -3.95
C PHE A 175 4.79 -24.70 -3.58
N GLN A 176 5.09 -23.41 -3.71
CA GLN A 176 4.12 -22.34 -3.44
C GLN A 176 2.85 -22.48 -4.29
N SER A 177 3.00 -22.81 -5.57
CA SER A 177 1.87 -23.00 -6.48
C SER A 177 0.96 -24.17 -6.10
N MET A 178 1.53 -25.22 -5.50
CA MET A 178 0.80 -26.41 -5.03
C MET A 178 0.05 -26.16 -3.72
N VAL A 179 0.63 -25.40 -2.81
CA VAL A 179 0.03 -25.15 -1.49
C VAL A 179 -0.81 -23.88 -1.43
N GLY A 180 -0.71 -22.99 -2.43
CA GLY A 180 -1.50 -21.76 -2.52
C GLY A 180 -1.21 -20.74 -1.42
N CYS A 181 -0.05 -20.78 -0.79
CA CYS A 181 0.32 -19.86 0.28
C CYS A 181 0.84 -18.52 -0.26
N ARG A 182 0.82 -17.48 0.58
CA ARG A 182 1.48 -16.21 0.24
C ARG A 182 2.99 -16.36 0.37
N VAL A 183 3.73 -15.60 -0.43
CA VAL A 183 5.20 -15.62 -0.40
C VAL A 183 5.76 -15.33 1.01
N GLY A 184 5.14 -14.41 1.75
CA GLY A 184 5.56 -14.11 3.13
C GLY A 184 5.30 -15.26 4.12
N ASP A 185 4.27 -16.07 3.88
CA ASP A 185 4.00 -17.26 4.68
C ASP A 185 4.97 -18.39 4.27
N LEU A 186 5.25 -18.57 2.97
CA LEU A 186 6.20 -19.56 2.47
C LEU A 186 7.58 -19.46 3.16
N PHE A 187 8.14 -18.26 3.25
CA PHE A 187 9.44 -18.03 3.88
C PHE A 187 9.43 -18.14 5.41
N SER A 188 8.27 -18.33 6.03
CA SER A 188 8.17 -18.57 7.47
C SER A 188 8.01 -20.03 7.85
N PHE A 189 7.84 -20.93 6.87
CA PHE A 189 7.64 -22.35 7.16
C PHE A 189 8.90 -23.00 7.73
N THR A 190 8.66 -23.86 8.71
CA THR A 190 9.66 -24.73 9.33
C THR A 190 9.18 -26.17 9.24
N LYS A 191 10.01 -27.11 9.64
CA LYS A 191 9.62 -28.54 9.73
C LYS A 191 8.41 -28.76 10.65
N ASP A 192 8.25 -27.93 11.69
CA ASP A 192 7.15 -28.02 12.65
C ASP A 192 5.78 -27.69 12.01
N ASN A 193 5.78 -27.04 10.85
CA ASN A 193 4.56 -26.78 10.10
C ASN A 193 4.06 -28.02 9.34
N ILE A 194 4.83 -29.11 9.29
CA ILE A 194 4.51 -30.32 8.54
C ILE A 194 4.16 -31.43 9.53
N VAL A 195 2.89 -31.83 9.51
CA VAL A 195 2.37 -32.91 10.36
C VAL A 195 1.92 -34.05 9.44
N GLY A 196 2.74 -35.09 9.33
CA GLY A 196 2.52 -36.16 8.34
C GLY A 196 2.65 -35.64 6.92
N ASP A 197 1.56 -35.67 6.17
CA ASP A 197 1.43 -35.15 4.80
C ASP A 197 0.63 -33.82 4.75
N ILE A 198 0.46 -33.12 5.86
CA ILE A 198 -0.32 -31.90 5.96
C ILE A 198 0.60 -30.74 6.37
N LEU A 199 0.58 -29.66 5.57
CA LEU A 199 1.16 -28.36 5.94
C LEU A 199 0.13 -27.58 6.77
N GLN A 200 0.50 -27.20 8.00
CA GLN A 200 -0.32 -26.39 8.90
C GLN A 200 0.37 -25.08 9.26
N TYR A 201 -0.33 -23.96 9.09
CA TYR A 201 0.22 -22.65 9.42
C TYR A 201 -0.85 -21.61 9.72
N LEU A 202 -0.46 -20.56 10.44
CA LEU A 202 -1.27 -19.36 10.66
C LEU A 202 -0.84 -18.25 9.67
N PRO A 203 -1.70 -17.82 8.73
CA PRO A 203 -1.33 -16.79 7.77
C PRO A 203 -0.99 -15.45 8.44
N HIS A 204 0.22 -14.96 8.30
CA HIS A 204 0.73 -13.74 8.95
C HIS A 204 -0.14 -12.50 8.69
N LYS A 205 -0.62 -12.34 7.48
CA LYS A 205 -1.42 -11.14 7.09
C LYS A 205 -2.78 -11.07 7.78
N THR A 206 -3.38 -12.22 8.10
CA THR A 206 -4.74 -12.31 8.64
C THR A 206 -4.79 -12.72 10.12
N MET A 207 -3.68 -13.11 10.70
CA MET A 207 -3.56 -13.61 12.07
C MET A 207 -4.17 -12.65 13.11
N ARG A 208 -4.01 -11.33 12.95
CA ARG A 208 -4.58 -10.33 13.86
C ARG A 208 -6.10 -10.20 13.79
N LYS A 209 -6.72 -10.58 12.66
CA LYS A 209 -8.17 -10.46 12.44
C LYS A 209 -8.90 -11.78 12.58
N ARG A 210 -8.25 -12.90 12.23
CA ARG A 210 -8.79 -14.25 12.29
C ARG A 210 -7.63 -15.20 12.56
N SER A 211 -7.53 -15.72 13.78
CA SER A 211 -6.58 -16.77 14.16
C SER A 211 -7.10 -18.13 13.69
N GLN A 212 -7.12 -18.34 12.36
CA GLN A 212 -7.54 -19.61 11.79
C GLN A 212 -6.34 -20.30 11.15
N THR A 213 -6.04 -21.50 11.63
CA THR A 213 -5.03 -22.37 11.03
C THR A 213 -5.48 -22.81 9.64
N VAL A 214 -4.59 -22.69 8.68
CA VAL A 214 -4.75 -23.23 7.34
C VAL A 214 -4.07 -24.60 7.33
N SER A 215 -4.79 -25.62 6.87
CA SER A 215 -4.28 -26.99 6.70
C SER A 215 -4.37 -27.36 5.23
N VAL A 216 -3.23 -27.70 4.62
CA VAL A 216 -3.12 -28.04 3.19
C VAL A 216 -2.50 -29.43 3.06
N PRO A 217 -3.23 -30.40 2.49
CA PRO A 217 -2.64 -31.70 2.15
C PRO A 217 -1.52 -31.51 1.10
N LEU A 218 -0.37 -32.12 1.35
CA LEU A 218 0.77 -32.06 0.46
C LEU A 218 0.69 -33.15 -0.59
N THR A 219 0.83 -32.76 -1.85
CA THR A 219 0.92 -33.73 -2.95
C THR A 219 2.27 -34.46 -2.91
N THR A 220 2.36 -35.60 -3.58
CA THR A 220 3.62 -36.36 -3.70
C THR A 220 4.76 -35.47 -4.23
N LYS A 221 4.50 -34.66 -5.26
CA LYS A 221 5.49 -33.69 -5.78
C LYS A 221 5.92 -32.66 -4.75
N ALA A 222 5.01 -32.13 -3.94
CA ALA A 222 5.32 -31.18 -2.89
C ALA A 222 6.22 -31.83 -1.80
N MET A 223 5.93 -33.08 -1.43
CA MET A 223 6.74 -33.85 -0.50
C MET A 223 8.13 -34.18 -1.08
N GLU A 224 8.24 -34.48 -2.37
CA GLU A 224 9.52 -34.70 -3.05
C GLU A 224 10.40 -33.43 -3.01
N ILE A 225 9.80 -32.24 -3.25
CA ILE A 225 10.51 -30.97 -3.16
C ILE A 225 11.03 -30.77 -1.72
N LEU A 226 10.19 -30.94 -0.71
CA LEU A 226 10.60 -30.80 0.69
C LEU A 226 11.79 -31.71 1.03
N LYS A 227 11.77 -32.96 0.61
CA LYS A 227 12.86 -33.93 0.86
C LYS A 227 14.20 -33.52 0.24
N ARG A 228 14.22 -32.67 -0.79
CA ARG A 228 15.49 -32.17 -1.38
C ARG A 228 16.20 -31.17 -0.49
N TYR A 229 15.47 -30.52 0.41
CA TYR A 229 15.98 -29.42 1.26
C TYR A 229 15.89 -29.78 2.76
N ASP A 230 15.77 -31.06 3.09
CA ASP A 230 15.65 -31.57 4.45
C ASP A 230 16.99 -31.64 5.19
#